data_a8d52ffcd7404fecfeb74c796c99734f
#
_entry.id   a8d52ffcd7404fecfeb74c796c99734f
#
_cell.length_a   1.000
_cell.length_b   1.000
_cell.length_c   1.000
_cell.angle_alpha   90.00
_cell.angle_beta   90.00
_cell.angle_gamma   90.00
#
_symmetry.space_group_name_H-M   'P 1'
#
loop_
_entity.id
_entity.type
_entity.pdbx_description
1 polymer ?
#
loop_
_entity_poly.entity_id
_entity_poly.type
_entity_poly.pdbx_seq_one_letter_code
_entity_poly.pdbx_strand_id
1 'polypeptide(L)'
;MAEPTSSTGAAGFAAFKMMGGAAGMAAGGAGLAAIIVMLMTPPRSPREWAVGLISTVVGSVCGGAAMIAYFDLFHWMQTPVGLVAVLGLVFACGLPAWALVRAAFTWLEKRRNQDLAEMVGDAKEAFARAIDK
;
A
#
# COMPACT_ATOMS: atom_id res chain seq x y z
N MET A 1 10.04 30.14 32.05
CA MET A 1 9.06 29.46 31.18
C MET A 1 9.81 28.40 30.43
N ALA A 2 9.65 27.14 30.82
CA ALA A 2 10.28 26.02 30.13
C ALA A 2 9.42 25.64 28.93
N GLU A 3 10.01 25.62 27.74
CA GLU A 3 9.31 25.20 26.50
C GLU A 3 8.93 23.72 26.57
N PRO A 4 7.64 23.36 26.36
CA PRO A 4 7.18 21.98 26.41
C PRO A 4 7.56 21.16 25.17
N THR A 5 8.24 21.74 24.19
CA THR A 5 8.55 21.14 22.89
C THR A 5 9.72 20.15 22.90
N SER A 6 10.65 20.24 23.84
CA SER A 6 11.82 19.35 23.85
C SER A 6 11.55 17.95 24.43
N SER A 7 10.58 17.81 25.33
CA SER A 7 10.26 16.52 25.96
C SER A 7 9.46 15.59 25.04
N THR A 8 8.59 16.14 24.21
CA THR A 8 7.77 15.35 23.26
C THR A 8 8.62 14.78 22.14
N GLY A 9 9.61 15.56 21.65
CA GLY A 9 10.58 15.07 20.65
C GLY A 9 11.47 13.96 21.19
N ALA A 10 11.99 14.12 22.43
CA ALA A 10 12.83 13.11 23.07
C ALA A 10 12.05 11.83 23.41
N ALA A 11 10.81 11.93 23.86
CA ALA A 11 9.94 10.78 24.13
C ALA A 11 9.58 10.04 22.84
N GLY A 12 9.29 10.76 21.76
CA GLY A 12 9.04 10.17 20.44
C GLY A 12 10.27 9.43 19.89
N PHE A 13 11.45 10.00 20.04
CA PHE A 13 12.71 9.38 19.61
C PHE A 13 13.10 8.18 20.47
N ALA A 14 12.83 8.22 21.77
CA ALA A 14 13.05 7.09 22.67
C ALA A 14 12.07 5.94 22.38
N ALA A 15 10.79 6.21 22.17
CA ALA A 15 9.79 5.23 21.75
C ALA A 15 10.17 4.60 20.39
N PHE A 16 10.63 5.41 19.46
CA PHE A 16 11.15 4.97 18.15
C PHE A 16 12.35 4.02 18.29
N LYS A 17 13.30 4.35 19.16
CA LYS A 17 14.47 3.53 19.46
C LYS A 17 14.10 2.21 20.16
N MET A 18 13.10 2.24 21.03
CA MET A 18 12.53 1.05 21.68
C MET A 18 11.77 0.14 20.71
N MET A 19 11.17 0.65 19.66
CA MET A 19 10.49 -0.10 18.59
C MET A 19 11.46 -0.70 17.57
N GLY A 20 12.77 -0.73 17.84
CA GLY A 20 13.73 -1.41 16.96
C GLY A 20 14.23 -0.56 15.78
N GLY A 21 14.29 0.76 15.90
CA GLY A 21 14.92 1.69 14.94
C GLY A 21 14.45 1.50 13.49
N ALA A 22 15.06 0.60 12.74
CA ALA A 22 14.73 0.33 11.35
C ALA A 22 13.29 -0.20 11.15
N ALA A 23 12.79 -1.03 12.07
CA ALA A 23 11.42 -1.54 12.02
C ALA A 23 10.40 -0.42 12.29
N GLY A 24 10.70 0.49 13.23
CA GLY A 24 9.87 1.67 13.49
C GLY A 24 9.81 2.62 12.28
N MET A 25 10.92 2.79 11.56
CA MET A 25 10.95 3.57 10.31
C MET A 25 10.14 2.90 9.20
N ALA A 26 10.30 1.59 9.03
CA ALA A 26 9.51 0.85 8.06
C ALA A 26 8.00 0.93 8.34
N ALA A 27 7.60 0.76 9.60
CA ALA A 27 6.20 0.89 10.02
C ALA A 27 5.67 2.32 9.84
N GLY A 28 6.49 3.34 10.19
CA GLY A 28 6.13 4.75 10.00
C GLY A 28 5.95 5.12 8.52
N GLY A 29 6.90 4.73 7.67
CA GLY A 29 6.83 4.96 6.22
C GLY A 29 5.65 4.26 5.58
N ALA A 30 5.41 3.01 5.93
CA ALA A 30 4.27 2.24 5.44
C ALA A 30 2.93 2.84 5.89
N GLY A 31 2.84 3.30 7.16
CA GLY A 31 1.65 3.95 7.69
C GLY A 31 1.33 5.26 6.97
N LEU A 32 2.32 6.11 6.74
CA LEU A 32 2.15 7.36 6.00
C LEU A 32 1.73 7.09 4.56
N ALA A 33 2.34 6.12 3.87
CA ALA A 33 1.95 5.74 2.52
C ALA A 33 0.48 5.29 2.49
N ALA A 34 0.06 4.46 3.45
CA ALA A 34 -1.33 3.99 3.54
C ALA A 34 -2.32 5.15 3.73
N ILE A 35 -2.01 6.11 4.61
CA ILE A 35 -2.86 7.28 4.86
C ILE A 35 -3.02 8.10 3.57
N ILE A 36 -1.92 8.41 2.88
CA ILE A 36 -1.97 9.22 1.65
C ILE A 36 -2.77 8.51 0.56
N VAL A 37 -2.53 7.21 0.38
CA VAL A 37 -3.28 6.41 -0.60
C VAL A 37 -4.77 6.46 -0.31
N MET A 38 -5.17 6.34 0.96
CA MET A 38 -6.59 6.38 1.34
C MET A 38 -7.23 7.77 1.17
N LEU A 39 -6.46 8.83 1.37
CA LEU A 39 -6.93 10.20 1.12
C LEU A 39 -7.12 10.47 -0.37
N MET A 40 -6.25 9.96 -1.23
CA MET A 40 -6.33 10.15 -2.67
C MET A 40 -7.40 9.26 -3.33
N THR A 41 -7.66 8.12 -2.76
CA THR A 41 -8.58 7.12 -3.33
C THR A 41 -9.48 6.54 -2.25
N PRO A 42 -10.55 7.27 -1.86
CA PRO A 42 -11.47 6.79 -0.83
C PRO A 42 -12.08 5.44 -1.25
N PRO A 43 -11.95 4.42 -0.42
CA PRO A 43 -12.47 3.09 -0.71
C PRO A 43 -13.99 3.09 -0.70
N ARG A 44 -14.58 2.38 -1.64
CA ARG A 44 -16.05 2.26 -1.76
C ARG A 44 -16.64 1.18 -0.87
N SER A 45 -15.81 0.27 -0.36
CA SER A 45 -16.23 -0.82 0.51
C SER A 45 -15.21 -1.11 1.62
N PRO A 46 -15.64 -1.66 2.76
CA PRO A 46 -14.73 -2.05 3.84
C PRO A 46 -13.68 -3.09 3.40
N ARG A 47 -14.02 -3.94 2.44
CA ARG A 47 -13.08 -4.94 1.88
C ARG A 47 -11.98 -4.28 1.06
N GLU A 48 -12.35 -3.31 0.25
CA GLU A 48 -11.40 -2.52 -0.55
C GLU A 48 -10.43 -1.75 0.35
N TRP A 49 -10.94 -1.22 1.46
CA TRP A 49 -10.15 -0.56 2.49
C TRP A 49 -9.09 -1.50 3.10
N ALA A 50 -9.52 -2.69 3.53
CA ALA A 50 -8.62 -3.67 4.15
C ALA A 50 -7.53 -4.15 3.16
N VAL A 51 -7.92 -4.48 1.94
CA VAL A 51 -6.97 -4.92 0.90
C VAL A 51 -6.00 -3.80 0.54
N GLY A 52 -6.48 -2.55 0.44
CA GLY A 52 -5.64 -1.39 0.18
C GLY A 52 -4.59 -1.16 1.26
N LEU A 53 -5.01 -1.22 2.52
CA LEU A 53 -4.11 -1.04 3.65
C LEU A 53 -3.05 -2.16 3.71
N ILE A 54 -3.48 -3.41 3.63
CA ILE A 54 -2.57 -4.56 3.67
C ILE A 54 -1.57 -4.51 2.52
N SER A 55 -2.04 -4.27 1.29
CA SER A 55 -1.16 -4.23 0.11
C SER A 55 -0.16 -3.09 0.16
N THR A 56 -0.57 -1.91 0.67
CA THR A 56 0.34 -0.77 0.83
C THR A 56 1.40 -1.05 1.89
N VAL A 57 1.02 -1.60 3.04
CA VAL A 57 1.96 -1.94 4.12
C VAL A 57 2.94 -3.02 3.66
N VAL A 58 2.44 -4.10 3.07
CA VAL A 58 3.29 -5.19 2.56
C VAL A 58 4.21 -4.68 1.45
N GLY A 59 3.69 -3.92 0.49
CA GLY A 59 4.47 -3.34 -0.60
C GLY A 59 5.55 -2.38 -0.10
N SER A 60 5.25 -1.55 0.90
CA SER A 60 6.22 -0.66 1.52
C SER A 60 7.35 -1.42 2.20
N VAL A 61 7.02 -2.39 3.04
CA VAL A 61 8.01 -3.13 3.82
C VAL A 61 8.85 -4.05 2.92
N CYS A 62 8.19 -4.87 2.09
CA CYS A 62 8.90 -5.80 1.20
C CYS A 62 9.66 -5.08 0.09
N GLY A 63 9.05 -4.06 -0.52
CA GLY A 63 9.69 -3.26 -1.55
C GLY A 63 10.87 -2.45 -0.99
N GLY A 64 10.69 -1.81 0.15
CA GLY A 64 11.75 -1.10 0.85
C GLY A 64 12.92 -2.01 1.23
N ALA A 65 12.63 -3.19 1.81
CA ALA A 65 13.66 -4.16 2.18
C ALA A 65 14.43 -4.68 0.95
N ALA A 66 13.72 -4.98 -0.15
CA ALA A 66 14.34 -5.41 -1.40
C ALA A 66 15.26 -4.33 -1.98
N MET A 67 14.84 -3.06 -1.97
CA MET A 67 15.65 -1.94 -2.45
C MET A 67 16.89 -1.71 -1.58
N ILE A 68 16.75 -1.79 -0.25
CA ILE A 68 17.88 -1.68 0.68
C ILE A 68 18.89 -2.78 0.44
N ALA A 69 18.43 -4.02 0.24
CA ALA A 69 19.29 -5.14 -0.05
C ALA A 69 19.96 -5.04 -1.43
N TYR A 70 19.21 -4.62 -2.45
CA TYR A 70 19.72 -4.52 -3.82
C TYR A 70 20.81 -3.44 -3.98
N PHE A 71 20.63 -2.29 -3.31
CA PHE A 71 21.58 -1.18 -3.36
C PHE A 71 22.62 -1.18 -2.22
N ASP A 72 22.64 -2.21 -1.37
CA ASP A 72 23.55 -2.33 -0.21
C ASP A 72 23.52 -1.10 0.72
N LEU A 73 22.31 -0.61 1.00
CA LEU A 73 22.09 0.59 1.80
C LEU A 73 22.09 0.32 3.33
N PHE A 74 22.56 -0.84 3.78
CA PHE A 74 22.59 -1.19 5.21
C PHE A 74 23.39 -0.21 6.06
N HIS A 75 24.43 0.41 5.50
CA HIS A 75 25.23 1.42 6.18
C HIS A 75 24.42 2.70 6.51
N TRP A 76 23.35 3.00 5.76
CA TRP A 76 22.48 4.15 6.04
C TRP A 76 21.69 3.98 7.33
N MET A 77 21.40 2.76 7.74
CA MET A 77 20.68 2.48 8.99
C MET A 77 21.46 2.86 10.24
N GLN A 78 22.78 3.10 10.11
CA GLN A 78 23.67 3.45 11.22
C GLN A 78 23.69 4.96 11.49
N THR A 79 23.19 5.77 10.57
CA THR A 79 23.17 7.24 10.70
C THR A 79 21.76 7.78 10.82
N PRO A 80 21.51 8.86 11.60
CA PRO A 80 20.20 9.47 11.73
C PRO A 80 19.62 9.95 10.38
N VAL A 81 20.48 10.51 9.53
CA VAL A 81 20.07 11.01 8.20
C VAL A 81 19.75 9.83 7.28
N GLY A 82 20.50 8.75 7.34
CA GLY A 82 20.24 7.55 6.56
C GLY A 82 18.94 6.86 6.99
N LEU A 83 18.57 6.89 8.26
CA LEU A 83 17.27 6.39 8.73
C LEU A 83 16.09 7.18 8.12
N VAL A 84 16.23 8.49 8.01
CA VAL A 84 15.20 9.32 7.33
C VAL A 84 15.10 8.98 5.85
N ALA A 85 16.26 8.74 5.19
CA ALA A 85 16.27 8.33 3.79
C ALA A 85 15.62 6.95 3.58
N VAL A 86 15.88 5.99 4.49
CA VAL A 86 15.24 4.67 4.49
C VAL A 86 13.72 4.79 4.68
N LEU A 87 13.26 5.69 5.57
CA LEU A 87 11.84 5.99 5.74
C LEU A 87 11.21 6.46 4.41
N GLY A 88 11.85 7.41 3.74
CA GLY A 88 11.41 7.92 2.44
C GLY A 88 11.38 6.83 1.36
N LEU A 89 12.36 5.94 1.34
CA LEU A 89 12.42 4.82 0.42
C LEU A 89 11.28 3.82 0.63
N VAL A 90 11.03 3.41 1.87
CA VAL A 90 9.93 2.52 2.25
C VAL A 90 8.59 3.15 1.90
N PHE A 91 8.42 4.44 2.18
CA PHE A 91 7.24 5.19 1.79
C PHE A 91 7.03 5.19 0.27
N ALA A 92 8.07 5.50 -0.50
CA ALA A 92 8.01 5.55 -1.96
C ALA A 92 7.65 4.19 -2.58
N CYS A 93 8.11 3.07 -1.99
CA CYS A 93 7.77 1.71 -2.44
C CYS A 93 6.29 1.35 -2.18
N GLY A 94 5.66 1.95 -1.18
CA GLY A 94 4.25 1.71 -0.85
C GLY A 94 3.26 2.29 -1.85
N LEU A 95 3.58 3.42 -2.45
CA LEU A 95 2.68 4.12 -3.38
C LEU A 95 2.37 3.30 -4.64
N PRO A 96 3.37 2.74 -5.38
CA PRO A 96 3.08 1.94 -6.56
C PRO A 96 2.42 0.59 -6.23
N ALA A 97 2.65 0.04 -5.05
CA ALA A 97 2.03 -1.23 -4.64
C ALA A 97 0.50 -1.16 -4.66
N TRP A 98 -0.08 -0.09 -4.11
CA TRP A 98 -1.52 0.15 -4.19
C TRP A 98 -2.02 0.33 -5.61
N ALA A 99 -1.31 1.10 -6.43
CA ALA A 99 -1.67 1.34 -7.82
C ALA A 99 -1.73 0.03 -8.62
N LEU A 100 -0.76 -0.87 -8.41
CA LEU A 100 -0.73 -2.20 -9.03
C LEU A 100 -1.90 -3.07 -8.59
N VAL A 101 -2.18 -3.12 -7.29
CA VAL A 101 -3.31 -3.90 -6.75
C VAL A 101 -4.63 -3.37 -7.31
N ARG A 102 -4.83 -2.06 -7.32
CA ARG A 102 -6.03 -1.44 -7.88
C ARG A 102 -6.19 -1.72 -9.38
N ALA A 103 -5.09 -1.62 -10.14
CA ALA A 103 -5.10 -1.96 -11.57
C ALA A 103 -5.49 -3.43 -11.79
N ALA A 104 -4.95 -4.35 -10.98
CA ALA A 104 -5.29 -5.76 -11.04
C ALA A 104 -6.77 -6.01 -10.75
N PHE A 105 -7.33 -5.39 -9.70
CA PHE A 105 -8.76 -5.51 -9.38
C PHE A 105 -9.65 -4.96 -10.49
N THR A 106 -9.32 -3.78 -11.02
CA THR A 106 -10.08 -3.17 -12.14
C THR A 106 -10.03 -4.07 -13.38
N TRP A 107 -8.89 -4.68 -13.66
CA TRP A 107 -8.72 -5.60 -14.78
C TRP A 107 -9.53 -6.89 -14.58
N LEU A 108 -9.51 -7.48 -13.35
CA LEU A 108 -10.31 -8.66 -13.02
C LEU A 108 -11.81 -8.35 -13.14
N GLU A 109 -12.25 -7.22 -12.62
CA GLU A 109 -13.65 -6.80 -12.64
C GLU A 109 -14.14 -6.58 -14.07
N LYS A 110 -13.30 -5.97 -14.92
CA LYS A 110 -13.58 -5.80 -16.34
C LYS A 110 -13.73 -7.15 -17.07
N ARG A 111 -12.85 -8.11 -16.79
CA ARG A 111 -12.96 -9.46 -17.35
C ARG A 111 -14.20 -10.19 -16.86
N ARG A 112 -14.47 -10.13 -15.57
CA ARG A 112 -15.66 -10.74 -14.98
C ARG A 112 -16.95 -10.20 -15.59
N ASN A 113 -17.02 -8.89 -15.83
CA ASN A 113 -18.18 -8.27 -16.45
C ASN A 113 -18.28 -8.59 -17.95
N GLN A 114 -17.17 -8.80 -18.65
CA GLN A 114 -17.18 -9.24 -20.04
C GLN A 114 -17.69 -10.67 -20.17
N ASP A 115 -17.19 -11.60 -19.35
CA ASP A 115 -17.64 -13.00 -19.34
C ASP A 115 -19.14 -13.11 -19.01
N LEU A 116 -19.65 -12.31 -18.08
CA LEU A 116 -21.08 -12.27 -17.74
C LEU A 116 -21.93 -11.67 -18.86
N ALA A 117 -21.45 -10.63 -19.54
CA ALA A 117 -22.16 -10.02 -20.66
C ALA A 117 -22.21 -10.96 -21.88
N GLU A 118 -21.14 -11.70 -22.12
CA GLU A 118 -21.04 -12.69 -23.18
C GLU A 118 -21.95 -13.90 -22.89
N MET A 119 -21.96 -14.42 -21.65
CA MET A 119 -22.87 -15.48 -21.22
C MET A 119 -24.36 -15.06 -21.31
N VAL A 120 -24.69 -13.82 -20.95
CA VAL A 120 -26.04 -13.28 -21.08
C VAL A 120 -26.42 -13.07 -22.54
N GLY A 121 -25.48 -12.68 -23.40
CA GLY A 121 -25.63 -12.58 -24.84
C GLY A 121 -25.96 -13.93 -25.48
N ASP A 122 -25.15 -14.94 -25.19
CA ASP A 122 -25.34 -16.31 -25.68
C ASP A 122 -26.65 -16.93 -25.19
N ALA A 123 -27.01 -16.69 -23.93
CA ALA A 123 -28.30 -17.16 -23.37
C ALA A 123 -29.50 -16.50 -24.07
N LYS A 124 -29.43 -15.19 -24.36
CA LYS A 124 -30.47 -14.47 -25.12
C LYS A 124 -30.62 -15.00 -26.55
N GLU A 125 -29.51 -15.25 -27.24
CA GLU A 125 -29.56 -15.81 -28.59
C GLU A 125 -30.10 -17.24 -28.62
N ALA A 126 -29.72 -18.07 -27.65
CA ALA A 126 -30.25 -19.42 -27.51
C ALA A 126 -31.75 -19.41 -27.24
N PHE A 127 -32.21 -18.49 -26.40
CA PHE A 127 -33.64 -18.33 -26.11
C PHE A 127 -34.45 -17.80 -27.31
N ALA A 128 -33.89 -16.85 -28.05
CA ALA A 128 -34.53 -16.33 -29.27
C ALA A 128 -34.67 -17.42 -30.34
N ARG A 129 -33.65 -18.27 -30.54
CA ARG A 129 -33.72 -19.43 -31.46
C ARG A 129 -34.70 -20.50 -31.03
N ALA A 130 -34.98 -20.64 -29.74
CA ALA A 130 -35.97 -21.59 -29.22
C ALA A 130 -37.40 -21.17 -29.41
N ILE A 131 -37.65 -19.84 -29.47
CA ILE A 131 -39.00 -19.27 -29.65
C ILE A 131 -39.40 -19.17 -31.13
N ASP A 132 -38.42 -19.12 -32.04
CA ASP A 132 -38.65 -18.95 -33.49
C ASP A 132 -38.86 -20.30 -34.23
N LYS A 133 -39.02 -21.40 -33.48
CA LYS A 133 -39.39 -22.74 -33.97
C LYS A 133 -40.80 -23.14 -33.55
#